data_6b61b7e871cb793a851a2924377fc5d0
#
_entry.id   6b61b7e871cb793a851a2924377fc5d0
#
_cell.length_a   1.000
_cell.length_b   1.000
_cell.length_c   1.000
_cell.angle_alpha   90.00
_cell.angle_beta   90.00
_cell.angle_gamma   90.00
#
_symmetry.space_group_name_H-M   'P 1'
#
loop_
_entity.id
_entity.type
_entity.pdbx_description
1 polymer ?
#
loop_
_entity_poly.entity_id
_entity_poly.type
_entity_poly.pdbx_seq_one_letter_code
_entity_poly.pdbx_strand_id
1 'polypeptide(L)'
;MNNKNKHIVLIHGLYMPALIMQYLDRNFKKRGFTTHKFAYNSLRFPSAAKRLNRFVNSRFNEHDKVYFFGHSLGGLLIRHYFKFYQPHFTDTCIITAGTPHNGATIAKTLSNHGLGFIFGSSKMILSDGLGDYDIDVPIGVITGTYDAGVGRIVLGRNLGDGTVTLEDANLRGATDTCALKLNHTALVYSKEVVTLSTQFIEHRAFKKAP
;
A
#
# COMPACT_ATOMS: atom_id res chain seq x y z
N MET A 1 16.34 -23.74 9.47
CA MET A 1 15.45 -23.57 8.29
C MET A 1 15.94 -22.37 7.49
N ASN A 2 16.19 -22.59 6.20
CA ASN A 2 16.89 -21.61 5.35
C ASN A 2 15.99 -20.39 5.04
N ASN A 3 16.25 -19.27 5.71
CA ASN A 3 15.45 -18.03 5.67
C ASN A 3 15.67 -17.20 4.38
N LYS A 4 16.35 -17.76 3.36
CA LYS A 4 16.84 -17.02 2.19
C LYS A 4 15.80 -16.72 1.10
N ASN A 5 14.54 -17.16 1.22
CA ASN A 5 13.55 -17.05 0.14
C ASN A 5 12.29 -16.23 0.52
N LYS A 6 12.37 -15.33 1.50
CA LYS A 6 11.26 -14.43 1.82
C LYS A 6 11.49 -13.08 1.13
N HIS A 7 10.81 -12.85 0.04
CA HIS A 7 10.90 -11.60 -0.71
C HIS A 7 9.78 -10.64 -0.30
N ILE A 8 10.08 -9.35 -0.26
CA ILE A 8 9.05 -8.31 -0.08
C ILE A 8 9.22 -7.21 -1.14
N VAL A 9 8.17 -6.94 -1.88
CA VAL A 9 8.10 -5.88 -2.88
C VAL A 9 7.51 -4.63 -2.23
N LEU A 10 8.27 -3.53 -2.23
CA LEU A 10 7.89 -2.25 -1.63
C LEU A 10 7.45 -1.26 -2.70
N ILE A 11 6.21 -0.77 -2.63
CA ILE A 11 5.58 0.08 -3.64
C ILE A 11 5.15 1.41 -3.02
N HIS A 12 5.71 2.51 -3.53
CA HIS A 12 5.48 3.87 -3.02
C HIS A 12 4.14 4.48 -3.49
N GLY A 13 3.77 5.61 -2.89
CA GLY A 13 2.57 6.36 -3.21
C GLY A 13 2.71 7.37 -4.36
N LEU A 14 1.68 8.22 -4.51
CA LEU A 14 1.63 9.31 -5.48
C LEU A 14 2.73 10.35 -5.20
N TYR A 15 3.35 10.87 -6.25
CA TYR A 15 4.43 11.88 -6.20
C TYR A 15 5.66 11.50 -5.39
N MET A 16 5.80 10.25 -5.00
CA MET A 16 6.94 9.79 -4.22
C MET A 16 7.94 9.03 -5.10
N PRO A 17 9.25 9.23 -4.91
CA PRO A 17 10.25 8.33 -5.49
C PRO A 17 10.32 7.02 -4.70
N ALA A 18 10.80 5.93 -5.33
CA ALA A 18 10.99 4.65 -4.63
C ALA A 18 11.96 4.75 -3.42
N LEU A 19 12.77 5.79 -3.37
CA LEU A 19 13.68 6.07 -2.26
C LEU A 19 12.95 6.31 -0.93
N ILE A 20 11.69 6.79 -0.96
CA ILE A 20 10.87 6.96 0.25
C ILE A 20 10.74 5.65 1.06
N MET A 21 10.82 4.51 0.38
CA MET A 21 10.75 3.17 0.99
C MET A 21 12.06 2.74 1.66
N GLN A 22 13.10 3.58 1.69
CA GLN A 22 14.43 3.20 2.17
C GLN A 22 14.45 2.82 3.65
N TYR A 23 13.62 3.48 4.48
CA TYR A 23 13.49 3.11 5.88
C TYR A 23 12.91 1.70 6.05
N LEU A 24 11.82 1.41 5.36
CA LEU A 24 11.18 0.09 5.35
C LEU A 24 12.13 -0.97 4.78
N ASP A 25 12.79 -0.67 3.67
CA ASP A 25 13.81 -1.54 3.03
C ASP A 25 14.87 -2.00 4.05
N ARG A 26 15.50 -1.04 4.75
CA ARG A 26 16.54 -1.34 5.75
C ARG A 26 16.02 -2.19 6.91
N ASN A 27 14.81 -1.89 7.38
CA ASN A 27 14.25 -2.56 8.55
C ASN A 27 13.69 -3.94 8.22
N PHE A 28 13.14 -4.18 7.03
CA PHE A 28 12.76 -5.52 6.58
C PHE A 28 13.99 -6.40 6.32
N LYS A 29 15.06 -5.84 5.73
CA LYS A 29 16.35 -6.56 5.59
C LYS A 29 16.90 -7.03 6.95
N LYS A 30 16.83 -6.19 7.99
CA LYS A 30 17.24 -6.58 9.36
C LYS A 30 16.38 -7.72 9.93
N ARG A 31 15.19 -7.97 9.39
CA ARG A 31 14.31 -9.08 9.75
C ARG A 31 14.43 -10.31 8.82
N GLY A 32 15.44 -10.32 7.95
CA GLY A 32 15.75 -11.45 7.08
C GLY A 32 15.00 -11.50 5.76
N PHE A 33 14.30 -10.42 5.37
CA PHE A 33 13.67 -10.33 4.06
C PHE A 33 14.65 -9.88 2.98
N THR A 34 14.52 -10.43 1.78
CA THR A 34 15.08 -9.84 0.57
C THR A 34 14.10 -8.82 0.01
N THR A 35 14.47 -7.55 0.00
CA THR A 35 13.56 -6.45 -0.36
C THR A 35 13.78 -5.97 -1.78
N HIS A 36 12.68 -5.60 -2.45
CA HIS A 36 12.67 -5.10 -3.82
C HIS A 36 11.84 -3.82 -3.89
N LYS A 37 12.49 -2.66 -4.07
CA LYS A 37 11.79 -1.39 -4.26
C LYS A 37 11.34 -1.25 -5.70
N PHE A 38 10.04 -1.15 -5.93
CA PHE A 38 9.47 -0.93 -7.25
C PHE A 38 9.34 0.56 -7.54
N ALA A 39 10.11 1.04 -8.54
CA ALA A 39 10.05 2.42 -9.00
C ALA A 39 9.11 2.54 -10.21
N TYR A 40 8.15 3.48 -10.16
CA TYR A 40 7.23 3.72 -11.25
C TYR A 40 6.81 5.19 -11.32
N ASN A 41 6.27 5.61 -12.47
CA ASN A 41 5.62 6.91 -12.59
C ASN A 41 4.19 6.83 -12.04
N SER A 42 3.99 7.41 -10.86
CA SER A 42 2.71 7.35 -10.13
C SER A 42 1.56 8.14 -10.81
N LEU A 43 1.85 8.95 -11.82
CA LEU A 43 0.83 9.63 -12.63
C LEU A 43 0.34 8.77 -13.82
N ARG A 44 0.93 7.60 -14.04
CA ARG A 44 0.63 6.70 -15.18
C ARG A 44 0.22 5.32 -14.71
N PHE A 45 -0.90 5.23 -13.97
CA PHE A 45 -1.35 4.00 -13.32
C PHE A 45 -1.44 2.77 -14.25
N PRO A 46 -2.09 2.83 -15.44
CA PRO A 46 -2.16 1.66 -16.32
C PRO A 46 -0.79 1.16 -16.78
N SER A 47 0.14 2.08 -17.03
CA SER A 47 1.53 1.75 -17.38
C SER A 47 2.28 1.17 -16.17
N ALA A 48 2.02 1.67 -14.96
CA ALA A 48 2.59 1.15 -13.73
C ALA A 48 2.17 -0.29 -13.47
N ALA A 49 0.91 -0.64 -13.68
CA ALA A 49 0.40 -2.00 -13.51
C ALA A 49 1.08 -3.00 -14.46
N LYS A 50 1.21 -2.64 -15.75
CA LYS A 50 1.95 -3.44 -16.74
C LYS A 50 3.42 -3.61 -16.37
N ARG A 51 4.05 -2.55 -15.84
CA ARG A 51 5.45 -2.60 -15.40
C ARG A 51 5.62 -3.45 -14.16
N LEU A 52 4.67 -3.40 -13.21
CA LEU A 52 4.71 -4.23 -12.00
C LEU A 52 4.63 -5.71 -12.38
N ASN A 53 3.74 -6.08 -13.29
CA ASN A 53 3.64 -7.45 -13.78
C ASN A 53 4.96 -7.95 -14.40
N ARG A 54 5.58 -7.15 -15.28
CA ARG A 54 6.89 -7.50 -15.87
C ARG A 54 8.00 -7.58 -14.81
N PHE A 55 7.99 -6.65 -13.84
CA PHE A 55 8.95 -6.62 -12.76
C PHE A 55 8.89 -7.88 -11.89
N VAL A 56 7.69 -8.32 -11.55
CA VAL A 56 7.45 -9.52 -10.74
C VAL A 56 7.84 -10.76 -11.52
N ASN A 57 7.32 -10.95 -12.74
CA ASN A 57 7.60 -12.15 -13.56
C ASN A 57 9.07 -12.31 -13.96
N SER A 58 9.86 -11.21 -13.98
CA SER A 58 11.30 -11.27 -14.26
C SER A 58 12.16 -11.64 -13.05
N ARG A 59 11.59 -11.73 -11.84
CA ARG A 59 12.33 -11.91 -10.58
C ARG A 59 11.88 -13.09 -9.75
N PHE A 60 10.64 -13.49 -9.91
CA PHE A 60 10.01 -14.48 -9.05
C PHE A 60 9.29 -15.53 -9.89
N ASN A 61 9.18 -16.72 -9.34
CA ASN A 61 8.40 -17.84 -9.87
C ASN A 61 7.37 -18.31 -8.82
N GLU A 62 6.52 -19.25 -9.18
CA GLU A 62 5.45 -19.77 -8.33
C GLU A 62 5.92 -20.45 -7.03
N HIS A 63 7.18 -20.89 -6.97
CA HIS A 63 7.77 -21.54 -5.80
C HIS A 63 8.34 -20.55 -4.78
N ASP A 64 8.40 -19.26 -5.11
CA ASP A 64 8.91 -18.23 -4.22
C ASP A 64 7.86 -17.81 -3.19
N LYS A 65 8.34 -17.27 -2.05
CA LYS A 65 7.53 -16.58 -1.05
C LYS A 65 7.66 -15.09 -1.28
N VAL A 66 6.61 -14.48 -1.82
CA VAL A 66 6.64 -13.07 -2.23
C VAL A 66 5.53 -12.29 -1.55
N TYR A 67 5.90 -11.34 -0.73
CA TYR A 67 5.00 -10.46 -0.01
C TYR A 67 5.01 -9.07 -0.63
N PHE A 68 3.91 -8.35 -0.49
CA PHE A 68 3.75 -7.03 -1.09
C PHE A 68 3.39 -5.99 -0.03
N PHE A 69 4.15 -4.90 0.02
CA PHE A 69 3.85 -3.76 0.86
C PHE A 69 3.59 -2.52 -0.01
N GLY A 70 2.41 -1.93 0.12
CA GLY A 70 2.01 -0.73 -0.62
C GLY A 70 1.67 0.44 0.29
N HIS A 71 2.26 1.60 0.03
CA HIS A 71 1.89 2.84 0.68
C HIS A 71 0.98 3.66 -0.23
N SER A 72 -0.15 4.15 0.30
CA SER A 72 -1.05 5.06 -0.41
C SER A 72 -1.49 4.46 -1.77
N LEU A 73 -1.32 5.17 -2.90
CA LEU A 73 -1.57 4.67 -4.26
C LEU A 73 -0.88 3.33 -4.55
N GLY A 74 0.27 3.05 -3.91
CA GLY A 74 0.98 1.78 -4.06
C GLY A 74 0.16 0.58 -3.62
N GLY A 75 -0.69 0.71 -2.60
CA GLY A 75 -1.61 -0.34 -2.17
C GLY A 75 -2.72 -0.61 -3.21
N LEU A 76 -3.25 0.44 -3.84
CA LEU A 76 -4.19 0.27 -4.97
C LEU A 76 -3.53 -0.41 -6.15
N LEU A 77 -2.25 -0.09 -6.43
CA LEU A 77 -1.51 -0.73 -7.52
C LEU A 77 -1.29 -2.22 -7.27
N ILE A 78 -1.01 -2.63 -6.04
CA ILE A 78 -0.91 -4.04 -5.67
C ILE A 78 -2.26 -4.74 -5.82
N ARG A 79 -3.34 -4.17 -5.29
CA ARG A 79 -4.69 -4.75 -5.43
C ARG A 79 -5.10 -4.92 -6.88
N HIS A 80 -4.85 -3.89 -7.70
CA HIS A 80 -5.08 -3.97 -9.16
C HIS A 80 -4.24 -5.08 -9.80
N TYR A 81 -2.98 -5.21 -9.40
CA TYR A 81 -2.10 -6.25 -9.91
C TYR A 81 -2.65 -7.66 -9.62
N PHE A 82 -3.03 -7.93 -8.37
CA PHE A 82 -3.59 -9.23 -8.00
C PHE A 82 -4.94 -9.49 -8.66
N LYS A 83 -5.80 -8.49 -8.78
CA LYS A 83 -7.13 -8.62 -9.41
C LYS A 83 -7.05 -8.97 -10.91
N PHE A 84 -6.14 -8.36 -11.65
CA PHE A 84 -6.12 -8.47 -13.12
C PHE A 84 -5.01 -9.38 -13.66
N TYR A 85 -3.93 -9.60 -12.93
CA TYR A 85 -2.83 -10.46 -13.38
C TYR A 85 -2.75 -11.78 -12.62
N GLN A 86 -3.44 -11.93 -11.49
CA GLN A 86 -3.61 -13.16 -10.73
C GLN A 86 -2.30 -13.95 -10.52
N PRO A 87 -1.24 -13.34 -9.97
CA PRO A 87 0.02 -14.02 -9.76
C PRO A 87 -0.12 -15.13 -8.71
N HIS A 88 0.59 -16.23 -8.91
CA HIS A 88 0.64 -17.35 -7.96
C HIS A 88 2.03 -17.45 -7.33
N PHE A 89 2.05 -17.66 -6.01
CA PHE A 89 3.27 -17.88 -5.23
C PHE A 89 3.00 -18.94 -4.16
N THR A 90 4.04 -19.66 -3.73
CA THR A 90 3.91 -20.66 -2.65
C THR A 90 3.36 -20.05 -1.36
N ASP A 91 3.73 -18.81 -1.06
CA ASP A 91 3.24 -18.05 0.09
C ASP A 91 3.24 -16.56 -0.24
N THR A 92 2.09 -15.91 -0.08
CA THR A 92 1.93 -14.48 -0.37
C THR A 92 0.92 -13.82 0.56
N CYS A 93 1.09 -12.55 0.79
CA CYS A 93 0.09 -11.66 1.36
C CYS A 93 0.37 -10.21 0.95
N ILE A 94 -0.65 -9.38 1.12
CA ILE A 94 -0.60 -7.95 0.84
C ILE A 94 -0.67 -7.18 2.16
N ILE A 95 0.19 -6.19 2.33
CA ILE A 95 0.10 -5.20 3.41
C ILE A 95 -0.06 -3.83 2.79
N THR A 96 -1.02 -3.07 3.23
CA THR A 96 -1.25 -1.70 2.79
C THR A 96 -1.14 -0.73 3.96
N ALA A 97 -0.55 0.45 3.72
CA ALA A 97 -0.43 1.50 4.73
C ALA A 97 -0.93 2.83 4.13
N GLY A 98 -1.95 3.44 4.75
CA GLY A 98 -2.54 4.69 4.31
C GLY A 98 -3.12 4.63 2.88
N THR A 99 -3.65 3.49 2.46
CA THR A 99 -4.19 3.28 1.11
C THR A 99 -5.67 3.66 1.06
N PRO A 100 -6.10 4.51 0.12
CA PRO A 100 -7.51 4.89 -0.05
C PRO A 100 -8.26 3.82 -0.85
N HIS A 101 -8.65 2.73 -0.22
CA HIS A 101 -9.26 1.56 -0.87
C HIS A 101 -10.59 1.88 -1.54
N ASN A 102 -11.36 2.84 -0.97
CA ASN A 102 -12.66 3.32 -1.48
C ASN A 102 -12.55 4.62 -2.29
N GLY A 103 -11.33 4.94 -2.71
CA GLY A 103 -11.01 6.23 -3.33
C GLY A 103 -10.69 7.30 -2.28
N ALA A 104 -9.86 8.28 -2.66
CA ALA A 104 -9.43 9.36 -1.79
C ALA A 104 -10.40 10.55 -1.88
N THR A 105 -11.03 10.94 -0.78
CA THR A 105 -11.90 12.10 -0.70
C THR A 105 -11.20 13.37 -1.19
N ILE A 106 -9.91 13.55 -0.87
CA ILE A 106 -9.11 14.66 -1.39
C ILE A 106 -9.01 14.65 -2.92
N ALA A 107 -8.87 13.48 -3.55
CA ALA A 107 -8.78 13.39 -5.01
C ALA A 107 -10.12 13.70 -5.67
N LYS A 108 -11.23 13.26 -5.09
CA LYS A 108 -12.60 13.61 -5.52
C LYS A 108 -12.82 15.12 -5.43
N THR A 109 -12.51 15.71 -4.27
CA THR A 109 -12.68 17.15 -4.03
C THR A 109 -11.89 17.99 -5.01
N LEU A 110 -10.59 17.72 -5.18
CA LEU A 110 -9.74 18.45 -6.13
C LEU A 110 -10.22 18.26 -7.58
N SER A 111 -10.68 17.06 -7.94
CA SER A 111 -11.22 16.79 -9.27
C SER A 111 -12.49 17.59 -9.56
N ASN A 112 -13.39 17.71 -8.58
CA ASN A 112 -14.63 18.49 -8.68
C ASN A 112 -14.37 20.00 -8.82
N HIS A 113 -13.21 20.46 -8.32
CA HIS A 113 -12.78 21.85 -8.49
C HIS A 113 -11.89 22.07 -9.72
N GLY A 114 -11.90 21.15 -10.70
CA GLY A 114 -11.14 21.28 -11.95
C GLY A 114 -9.65 20.93 -11.84
N LEU A 115 -9.15 20.53 -10.68
CA LEU A 115 -7.73 20.22 -10.43
C LEU A 115 -7.39 18.74 -10.65
N GLY A 116 -8.31 17.94 -11.19
CA GLY A 116 -8.11 16.49 -11.39
C GLY A 116 -6.94 16.13 -12.32
N PHE A 117 -6.51 17.07 -13.19
CA PHE A 117 -5.39 16.87 -14.10
C PHE A 117 -4.06 16.61 -13.37
N ILE A 118 -3.89 17.09 -12.14
CA ILE A 118 -2.68 16.86 -11.35
C ILE A 118 -2.44 15.35 -11.10
N PHE A 119 -3.47 14.52 -11.07
CA PHE A 119 -3.35 13.07 -10.83
C PHE A 119 -3.01 12.27 -12.11
N GLY A 120 -2.97 12.92 -13.28
CA GLY A 120 -2.74 12.23 -14.55
C GLY A 120 -3.74 11.10 -14.79
N SER A 121 -3.28 9.98 -15.36
CA SER A 121 -4.13 8.80 -15.57
C SER A 121 -4.38 7.97 -14.27
N SER A 122 -3.84 8.40 -13.13
CA SER A 122 -4.17 7.84 -11.82
C SER A 122 -5.41 8.47 -11.17
N LYS A 123 -5.99 9.51 -11.81
CA LYS A 123 -7.18 10.22 -11.33
C LYS A 123 -8.32 9.27 -11.01
N MET A 124 -8.69 8.42 -11.96
CA MET A 124 -9.84 7.52 -11.82
C MET A 124 -9.67 6.57 -10.63
N ILE A 125 -8.55 5.87 -10.54
CA ILE A 125 -8.29 4.93 -9.44
C ILE A 125 -8.17 5.62 -8.07
N LEU A 126 -7.66 6.85 -8.04
CA LEU A 126 -7.59 7.64 -6.81
C LEU A 126 -8.95 8.19 -6.40
N SER A 127 -9.83 8.52 -7.35
CA SER A 127 -11.18 8.99 -7.04
C SER A 127 -12.11 7.83 -6.63
N ASP A 128 -12.08 6.73 -7.35
CA ASP A 128 -13.11 5.69 -7.23
C ASP A 128 -12.66 4.51 -6.35
N GLY A 129 -11.34 4.32 -6.18
CA GLY A 129 -10.79 3.15 -5.51
C GLY A 129 -10.97 1.87 -6.32
N LEU A 130 -11.02 0.74 -5.62
CA LEU A 130 -11.24 -0.59 -6.21
C LEU A 130 -12.43 -1.34 -5.59
N GLY A 131 -13.20 -0.67 -4.71
CA GLY A 131 -14.32 -1.28 -4.00
C GLY A 131 -13.89 -2.37 -3.01
N ASP A 132 -14.80 -3.29 -2.71
CA ASP A 132 -14.59 -4.39 -1.78
C ASP A 132 -13.43 -5.30 -2.22
N TYR A 133 -12.87 -6.04 -1.27
CA TYR A 133 -11.79 -6.98 -1.54
C TYR A 133 -12.35 -8.37 -1.84
N ASP A 134 -12.20 -8.81 -3.07
CA ASP A 134 -12.74 -10.05 -3.63
C ASP A 134 -11.63 -11.00 -4.14
N ILE A 135 -10.40 -10.83 -3.65
CA ILE A 135 -9.22 -11.59 -4.08
C ILE A 135 -8.85 -12.59 -3.00
N ASP A 136 -8.61 -13.85 -3.37
CA ASP A 136 -8.21 -14.92 -2.44
C ASP A 136 -6.70 -14.84 -2.09
N VAL A 137 -6.29 -13.70 -1.57
CA VAL A 137 -4.94 -13.46 -1.03
C VAL A 137 -5.09 -12.65 0.25
N PRO A 138 -4.52 -13.08 1.38
CA PRO A 138 -4.63 -12.34 2.64
C PRO A 138 -4.15 -10.89 2.51
N ILE A 139 -4.95 -9.93 2.99
CA ILE A 139 -4.61 -8.51 2.99
C ILE A 139 -4.74 -7.91 4.39
N GLY A 140 -3.65 -7.29 4.86
CA GLY A 140 -3.59 -6.51 6.09
C GLY A 140 -3.63 -5.01 5.78
N VAL A 141 -4.50 -4.28 6.47
CA VAL A 141 -4.67 -2.83 6.29
C VAL A 141 -4.18 -2.06 7.50
N ILE A 142 -3.18 -1.21 7.32
CA ILE A 142 -2.66 -0.31 8.35
C ILE A 142 -3.13 1.11 8.03
N THR A 143 -3.87 1.73 8.96
CA THR A 143 -4.43 3.08 8.78
C THR A 143 -3.77 4.06 9.75
N GLY A 144 -3.44 5.25 9.29
CA GLY A 144 -3.00 6.34 10.16
C GLY A 144 -4.18 7.13 10.73
N THR A 145 -4.03 7.65 11.95
CA THR A 145 -5.08 8.41 12.65
C THR A 145 -4.63 9.78 13.14
N TYR A 146 -3.42 10.21 12.76
CA TYR A 146 -2.94 11.54 13.11
C TYR A 146 -3.14 12.52 11.96
N ASP A 147 -4.15 13.38 12.09
CA ASP A 147 -4.59 14.33 11.08
C ASP A 147 -3.59 15.50 10.90
N ALA A 148 -2.47 15.22 10.23
CA ALA A 148 -1.48 16.22 9.85
C ALA A 148 -0.97 15.94 8.43
N GLY A 149 -1.44 16.73 7.46
CA GLY A 149 -1.07 16.59 6.05
C GLY A 149 -1.85 17.50 5.12
N VAL A 150 -1.68 17.27 3.82
CA VAL A 150 -2.32 18.09 2.76
C VAL A 150 -3.85 17.99 2.81
N GLY A 151 -4.40 16.86 3.20
CA GLY A 151 -5.84 16.67 3.34
C GLY A 151 -6.46 17.64 4.34
N ARG A 152 -5.77 17.93 5.44
CA ARG A 152 -6.22 18.91 6.43
C ARG A 152 -6.34 20.32 5.84
N ILE A 153 -5.47 20.69 4.91
CA ILE A 153 -5.50 22.00 4.25
C ILE A 153 -6.67 22.07 3.26
N VAL A 154 -6.92 20.99 2.51
CA VAL A 154 -7.93 20.95 1.43
C VAL A 154 -9.33 20.64 1.95
N LEU A 155 -9.44 19.74 2.92
CA LEU A 155 -10.72 19.22 3.43
C LEU A 155 -11.12 19.79 4.80
N GLY A 156 -10.23 20.55 5.45
CA GLY A 156 -10.37 20.94 6.83
C GLY A 156 -10.07 19.77 7.78
N ARG A 157 -10.78 19.70 8.93
CA ARG A 157 -10.64 18.57 9.86
C ARG A 157 -11.10 17.28 9.20
N ASN A 158 -10.24 16.28 9.22
CA ASN A 158 -10.52 15.00 8.62
C ASN A 158 -10.15 13.87 9.62
N LEU A 159 -11.02 12.86 9.71
CA LEU A 159 -10.76 11.68 10.54
C LEU A 159 -9.88 10.71 9.75
N GLY A 160 -8.55 10.85 9.88
CA GLY A 160 -7.60 9.99 9.17
C GLY A 160 -6.15 10.38 9.44
N ASP A 161 -5.29 10.13 8.45
CA ASP A 161 -3.85 10.35 8.55
C ASP A 161 -3.37 11.73 8.01
N GLY A 162 -4.32 12.62 7.74
CA GLY A 162 -4.05 13.95 7.15
C GLY A 162 -4.01 13.96 5.62
N THR A 163 -4.22 12.83 4.96
CA THR A 163 -4.33 12.71 3.49
C THR A 163 -5.47 11.76 3.11
N VAL A 164 -5.56 10.62 3.76
CA VAL A 164 -6.57 9.58 3.55
C VAL A 164 -7.44 9.51 4.81
N THR A 165 -8.77 9.54 4.62
CA THR A 165 -9.71 9.41 5.73
C THR A 165 -9.80 7.94 6.19
N LEU A 166 -10.35 7.70 7.38
CA LEU A 166 -10.63 6.34 7.85
C LEU A 166 -11.63 5.63 6.94
N GLU A 167 -12.60 6.37 6.39
CA GLU A 167 -13.57 5.85 5.44
C GLU A 167 -12.93 5.48 4.10
N ASP A 168 -12.06 6.34 3.56
CA ASP A 168 -11.29 6.05 2.34
C ASP A 168 -10.44 4.79 2.50
N ALA A 169 -9.83 4.62 3.69
CA ALA A 169 -8.94 3.50 4.00
C ALA A 169 -9.67 2.20 4.37
N ASN A 170 -10.96 2.28 4.71
CA ASN A 170 -11.73 1.09 5.08
C ASN A 170 -11.80 0.11 3.90
N LEU A 171 -11.57 -1.18 4.18
CA LEU A 171 -11.60 -2.24 3.16
C LEU A 171 -12.47 -3.39 3.65
N ARG A 172 -13.68 -3.50 3.12
CA ARG A 172 -14.51 -4.69 3.35
C ARG A 172 -13.83 -5.90 2.71
N GLY A 173 -13.75 -7.00 3.45
CA GLY A 173 -13.04 -8.20 3.04
C GLY A 173 -11.56 -8.22 3.39
N ALA A 174 -11.02 -7.20 4.08
CA ALA A 174 -9.67 -7.28 4.63
C ALA A 174 -9.55 -8.44 5.62
N THR A 175 -8.41 -9.14 5.58
CA THR A 175 -8.12 -10.23 6.52
C THR A 175 -7.96 -9.72 7.95
N ASP A 176 -7.27 -8.58 8.10
CA ASP A 176 -7.14 -7.88 9.38
C ASP A 176 -6.83 -6.40 9.17
N THR A 177 -7.17 -5.56 10.15
CA THR A 177 -6.98 -4.12 10.11
C THR A 177 -6.41 -3.60 11.42
N CYS A 178 -5.54 -2.59 11.34
CA CYS A 178 -5.09 -1.87 12.52
C CYS A 178 -4.94 -0.37 12.24
N ALA A 179 -5.07 0.42 13.31
CA ALA A 179 -4.93 1.87 13.26
C ALA A 179 -3.76 2.32 14.14
N LEU A 180 -2.94 3.24 13.62
CA LEU A 180 -1.78 3.79 14.30
C LEU A 180 -1.90 5.32 14.41
N LYS A 181 -1.48 5.89 15.52
CA LYS A 181 -1.43 7.35 15.70
C LYS A 181 -0.26 7.98 14.90
N LEU A 182 -0.31 7.82 13.58
CA LEU A 182 0.69 8.31 12.63
C LEU A 182 -0.01 9.09 11.51
N ASN A 183 0.69 10.09 10.97
CA ASN A 183 0.24 10.76 9.75
C ASN A 183 0.66 9.96 8.50
N HIS A 184 0.15 10.37 7.35
CA HIS A 184 0.32 9.67 6.08
C HIS A 184 1.78 9.36 5.74
N THR A 185 2.66 10.34 5.85
CA THR A 185 4.08 10.17 5.54
C THR A 185 4.82 9.39 6.63
N ALA A 186 4.44 9.56 7.90
CA ALA A 186 5.08 8.85 9.01
C ALA A 186 4.91 7.32 8.92
N LEU A 187 3.88 6.83 8.25
CA LEU A 187 3.65 5.40 8.05
C LEU A 187 4.84 4.69 7.38
N VAL A 188 5.54 5.34 6.44
CA VAL A 188 6.71 4.74 5.77
C VAL A 188 8.01 4.86 6.55
N TYR A 189 8.01 5.61 7.66
CA TYR A 189 9.16 5.79 8.56
C TYR A 189 8.96 5.14 9.93
N SER A 190 7.92 4.33 10.11
CA SER A 190 7.57 3.74 11.39
C SER A 190 8.15 2.35 11.58
N LYS A 191 8.82 2.14 12.72
CA LYS A 191 9.26 0.82 13.18
C LYS A 191 8.06 -0.08 13.50
N GLU A 192 6.98 0.52 14.00
CA GLU A 192 5.75 -0.19 14.34
C GLU A 192 5.08 -0.76 13.09
N VAL A 193 5.00 0.00 12.00
CA VAL A 193 4.51 -0.49 10.69
C VAL A 193 5.34 -1.70 10.23
N VAL A 194 6.66 -1.66 10.34
CA VAL A 194 7.51 -2.81 10.00
C VAL A 194 7.21 -4.02 10.89
N THR A 195 7.01 -3.80 12.19
CA THR A 195 6.71 -4.87 13.16
C THR A 195 5.38 -5.52 12.85
N LEU A 196 4.32 -4.73 12.69
CA LEU A 196 2.98 -5.20 12.33
C LEU A 196 2.97 -5.92 10.97
N SER A 197 3.66 -5.37 9.98
CA SER A 197 3.79 -6.03 8.67
C SER A 197 4.46 -7.40 8.77
N THR A 198 5.51 -7.51 9.59
CA THR A 198 6.18 -8.80 9.82
C THR A 198 5.24 -9.81 10.53
N GLN A 199 4.50 -9.35 11.54
CA GLN A 199 3.49 -10.18 12.23
C GLN A 199 2.41 -10.65 11.26
N PHE A 200 1.92 -9.75 10.40
CA PHE A 200 0.90 -10.12 9.40
C PHE A 200 1.43 -11.14 8.39
N ILE A 201 2.68 -11.02 7.95
CA ILE A 201 3.33 -12.01 7.08
C ILE A 201 3.38 -13.39 7.77
N GLU A 202 3.65 -13.43 9.07
CA GLU A 202 3.83 -14.68 9.81
C GLU A 202 2.50 -15.32 10.25
N HIS A 203 1.53 -14.49 10.61
CA HIS A 203 0.30 -14.96 11.30
C HIS A 203 -1.00 -14.62 10.57
N ARG A 204 -0.94 -13.83 9.49
CA ARG A 204 -2.13 -13.26 8.79
C ARG A 204 -3.03 -12.43 9.71
N ALA A 205 -2.46 -11.92 10.78
CA ALA A 205 -3.13 -11.06 11.76
C ALA A 205 -2.15 -10.05 12.37
N PHE A 206 -2.66 -8.89 12.74
CA PHE A 206 -1.95 -7.90 13.54
C PHE A 206 -2.14 -8.25 15.02
N LYS A 207 -1.09 -8.70 15.70
CA LYS A 207 -1.17 -8.87 17.14
C LYS A 207 -1.29 -7.49 17.79
N LYS A 208 -2.41 -7.24 18.46
CA LYS A 208 -2.52 -6.05 19.32
C LYS A 208 -1.43 -6.16 20.38
N ALA A 209 -0.72 -5.05 20.62
CA ALA A 209 0.13 -4.96 21.80
C ALA A 209 -0.73 -5.20 23.05
N PRO A 210 -0.24 -5.97 24.03
CA PRO A 210 -0.95 -6.21 25.29
C PRO A 210 -1.25 -4.91 26.03
#